data_886652ca102b8f716788769d91de6fc8
#
_entry.id   886652ca102b8f716788769d91de6fc8
#
_cell.length_a   1.000
_cell.length_b   1.000
_cell.length_c   1.000
_cell.angle_alpha   90.00
_cell.angle_beta   90.00
_cell.angle_gamma   90.00
#
_symmetry.space_group_name_H-M   'P 1'
#
loop_
_entity.id
_entity.type
_entity.pdbx_description
1 polymer ?
#
loop_
_entity_poly.entity_id
_entity_poly.type
_entity_poly.pdbx_seq_one_letter_code
_entity_poly.pdbx_strand_id
1 'polypeptide(L)'
;NILMLLTKTTRTVNIDLWNYWHFAFIGAVVYFATDSILWGFFAAVICYIITLILADYTADKFQGFYDKMEGISIPQPFCAGFVPFALIINKVLDKIPGFEKLNIDAEGMKKKFGLLGEPLFLGILVGCGIGALSCKNGQEIVDKIPYILGLGIKMGAVMELIPRITSLFIEGLKPISDATRELIAKKFKGAVGLNIGMSPALVIGHPATLVVSLLLIPVTILLAVVLPGNEFLPLASLAGMFYVFPLILPITKGNVVKTFIIGFVVLAIGLYFVTDLAPYFTKAAHDVYAKTQDAAVNIPSGFEGGALDFASSPFSWAIFHLTYSFKWIGSGILVLITLFLMVLNRRSIIKYQKTMKN
;
A
#
# COMPACT_ATOMS: atom_id res chain seq x y z
N ASN A 1 9.36 7.10 17.13
CA ASN A 1 8.58 5.96 17.67
C ASN A 1 8.60 5.94 19.22
N ILE A 2 9.81 6.01 19.85
CA ILE A 2 9.97 5.90 21.31
C ILE A 2 9.09 6.89 22.07
N LEU A 3 9.09 8.17 21.70
CA LEU A 3 8.23 9.18 22.34
C LEU A 3 6.75 8.84 22.27
N MET A 4 6.28 8.34 21.13
CA MET A 4 4.88 7.94 20.97
C MET A 4 4.53 6.71 21.82
N LEU A 5 5.44 5.76 21.99
CA LEU A 5 5.26 4.62 22.88
C LEU A 5 5.20 5.06 24.36
N LEU A 6 6.13 5.93 24.79
CA LEU A 6 6.18 6.46 26.14
C LEU A 6 4.92 7.27 26.49
N THR A 7 4.43 8.08 25.55
CA THR A 7 3.21 8.88 25.72
C THR A 7 1.92 8.08 25.48
N LYS A 8 2.04 6.79 25.12
CA LYS A 8 0.91 5.90 24.78
C LYS A 8 0.06 6.45 23.62
N THR A 9 0.67 7.16 22.69
CA THR A 9 0.03 7.66 21.47
C THR A 9 0.16 6.72 20.28
N THR A 10 0.93 5.63 20.43
CA THR A 10 0.93 4.44 19.59
C THR A 10 1.21 3.19 20.41
N ARG A 11 0.76 2.03 19.94
CA ARG A 11 1.13 0.69 20.41
C ARG A 11 1.96 -0.08 19.37
N THR A 12 2.29 0.56 18.24
CA THR A 12 3.09 -0.04 17.17
C THR A 12 4.55 0.35 17.28
N VAL A 13 5.42 -0.67 17.28
CA VAL A 13 6.88 -0.54 17.15
C VAL A 13 7.26 -0.82 15.71
N ASN A 14 7.55 0.20 14.92
CA ASN A 14 7.94 0.04 13.53
C ASN A 14 9.41 -0.35 13.41
N ILE A 15 9.69 -1.57 12.95
CA ILE A 15 11.03 -2.13 12.80
C ILE A 15 11.40 -2.43 11.35
N ASP A 16 10.45 -2.35 10.42
CA ASP A 16 10.66 -2.73 9.02
C ASP A 16 11.22 -1.56 8.22
N LEU A 17 12.40 -1.76 7.61
CA LEU A 17 13.07 -0.74 6.81
C LEU A 17 12.27 -0.31 5.58
N TRP A 18 11.50 -1.21 4.96
CA TRP A 18 10.66 -0.88 3.80
C TRP A 18 9.64 0.21 4.10
N ASN A 19 9.12 0.24 5.33
CA ASN A 19 8.20 1.30 5.74
C ASN A 19 8.89 2.67 5.79
N TYR A 20 10.18 2.71 6.15
CA TYR A 20 10.94 3.97 6.23
C TYR A 20 11.22 4.60 4.86
N TRP A 21 11.28 3.81 3.79
CA TRP A 21 11.44 4.35 2.43
C TRP A 21 10.29 5.28 2.04
N HIS A 22 9.07 4.98 2.46
CA HIS A 22 7.90 5.82 2.18
C HIS A 22 7.96 7.16 2.94
N PHE A 23 8.47 7.16 4.18
CA PHE A 23 8.67 8.39 4.95
C PHE A 23 9.82 9.22 4.37
N ALA A 24 10.89 8.57 3.94
CA ALA A 24 12.00 9.21 3.25
C ALA A 24 11.55 9.83 1.92
N PHE A 25 10.70 9.14 1.16
CA PHE A 25 10.14 9.65 -0.09
C PHE A 25 9.43 10.99 0.10
N ILE A 26 8.44 11.07 1.00
CA ILE A 26 7.70 12.32 1.21
C ILE A 26 8.60 13.43 1.73
N GLY A 27 9.54 13.10 2.63
CA GLY A 27 10.53 14.05 3.11
C GLY A 27 11.42 14.58 1.99
N ALA A 28 11.90 13.71 1.12
CA ALA A 28 12.74 14.06 -0.03
C ALA A 28 11.98 14.95 -1.04
N VAL A 29 10.77 14.56 -1.43
CA VAL A 29 9.98 15.35 -2.41
C VAL A 29 9.69 16.76 -1.87
N VAL A 30 9.34 16.89 -0.59
CA VAL A 30 9.14 18.20 0.05
C VAL A 30 10.47 18.97 0.15
N TYR A 31 11.58 18.31 0.49
CA TYR A 31 12.90 18.94 0.51
C TYR A 31 13.27 19.51 -0.86
N PHE A 32 13.19 18.73 -1.92
CA PHE A 32 13.54 19.16 -3.29
C PHE A 32 12.58 20.22 -3.85
N ALA A 33 11.33 20.26 -3.37
CA ALA A 33 10.38 21.29 -3.75
C ALA A 33 10.61 22.63 -3.02
N THR A 34 11.07 22.58 -1.76
CA THR A 34 11.20 23.75 -0.89
C THR A 34 12.63 24.22 -0.69
N ASP A 35 13.63 23.43 -1.10
CA ASP A 35 15.06 23.57 -0.79
C ASP A 35 15.34 23.70 0.72
N SER A 36 14.47 23.10 1.56
CA SER A 36 14.54 23.19 3.03
C SER A 36 14.46 21.82 3.70
N ILE A 37 15.56 21.43 4.35
CA ILE A 37 15.64 20.19 5.14
C ILE A 37 14.62 20.17 6.28
N LEU A 38 14.28 21.31 6.85
CA LEU A 38 13.31 21.41 7.95
C LEU A 38 11.90 21.05 7.48
N TRP A 39 11.49 21.53 6.30
CA TRP A 39 10.20 21.18 5.73
C TRP A 39 10.13 19.71 5.31
N GLY A 40 11.20 19.18 4.71
CA GLY A 40 11.29 17.74 4.38
C GLY A 40 11.20 16.88 5.63
N PHE A 41 11.97 17.19 6.67
CA PHE A 41 11.92 16.47 7.95
C PHE A 41 10.54 16.57 8.62
N PHE A 42 9.94 17.75 8.63
CA PHE A 42 8.58 17.95 9.15
C PHE A 42 7.57 17.04 8.44
N ALA A 43 7.56 17.03 7.10
CA ALA A 43 6.65 16.20 6.32
C ALA A 43 6.83 14.71 6.62
N ALA A 44 8.08 14.22 6.68
CA ALA A 44 8.39 12.84 7.04
C ALA A 44 7.88 12.46 8.43
N VAL A 45 8.08 13.33 9.44
CA VAL A 45 7.63 13.11 10.83
C VAL A 45 6.10 13.07 10.92
N ILE A 46 5.41 14.00 10.29
CA ILE A 46 3.94 14.03 10.26
C ILE A 46 3.39 12.76 9.60
N CYS A 47 3.93 12.38 8.44
CA CYS A 47 3.55 11.15 7.76
C CYS A 47 3.76 9.92 8.65
N TYR A 48 4.90 9.84 9.33
CA TYR A 48 5.24 8.77 10.25
C TYR A 48 4.21 8.65 11.39
N ILE A 49 3.88 9.77 12.05
CA ILE A 49 2.94 9.78 13.18
C ILE A 49 1.56 9.32 12.74
N ILE A 50 1.02 9.87 11.66
CA ILE A 50 -0.31 9.53 11.14
C ILE A 50 -0.36 8.05 10.75
N THR A 51 0.69 7.56 10.10
CA THR A 51 0.77 6.15 9.67
C THR A 51 0.80 5.19 10.85
N LEU A 52 1.52 5.50 11.94
CA LEU A 52 1.51 4.68 13.15
C LEU A 52 0.11 4.62 13.80
N ILE A 53 -0.61 5.74 13.82
CA ILE A 53 -1.98 5.79 14.36
C ILE A 53 -2.92 4.91 13.52
N LEU A 54 -2.79 4.94 12.20
CA LEU A 54 -3.59 4.08 11.33
C LEU A 54 -3.20 2.61 11.42
N ALA A 55 -1.92 2.32 11.63
CA ALA A 55 -1.47 0.96 11.91
C ALA A 55 -2.10 0.42 13.20
N ASP A 56 -2.18 1.23 14.26
CA ASP A 56 -2.87 0.86 15.49
C ASP A 56 -4.38 0.63 15.27
N TYR A 57 -5.01 1.51 14.49
CA TYR A 57 -6.45 1.44 14.19
C TYR A 57 -6.82 0.19 13.37
N THR A 58 -5.95 -0.22 12.45
CA THR A 58 -6.19 -1.36 11.55
C THR A 58 -5.70 -2.69 12.12
N ALA A 59 -4.85 -2.68 13.16
CA ALA A 59 -4.17 -3.86 13.68
C ALA A 59 -5.12 -5.02 14.03
N ASP A 60 -6.17 -4.75 14.79
CA ASP A 60 -7.08 -5.82 15.25
C ASP A 60 -7.83 -6.47 14.08
N LYS A 61 -8.23 -5.69 13.06
CA LYS A 61 -8.86 -6.20 11.85
C LYS A 61 -7.88 -6.99 10.99
N PHE A 62 -6.64 -6.50 10.89
CA PHE A 62 -5.57 -7.15 10.15
C PHE A 62 -5.24 -8.52 10.76
N GLN A 63 -5.01 -8.56 12.07
CA GLN A 63 -4.70 -9.78 12.81
C GLN A 63 -5.84 -10.80 12.81
N GLY A 64 -7.08 -10.33 12.85
CA GLY A 64 -8.25 -11.20 12.80
C GLY A 64 -8.59 -11.73 11.41
N PHE A 65 -7.99 -11.17 10.36
CA PHE A 65 -8.24 -11.58 8.97
C PHE A 65 -7.14 -12.50 8.42
N TYR A 66 -5.87 -12.22 8.74
CA TYR A 66 -4.74 -12.99 8.25
C TYR A 66 -4.24 -13.97 9.31
N ASP A 67 -4.05 -15.22 8.91
CA ASP A 67 -3.53 -16.25 9.80
C ASP A 67 -2.08 -15.94 10.24
N LYS A 68 -1.75 -16.30 11.48
CA LYS A 68 -0.42 -16.17 12.08
C LYS A 68 0.10 -14.71 12.16
N MET A 69 -0.80 -13.71 12.13
CA MET A 69 -0.43 -12.30 12.17
C MET A 69 -0.68 -11.64 13.55
N GLU A 70 -0.86 -12.42 14.62
CA GLU A 70 -1.10 -11.90 15.97
C GLU A 70 0.05 -10.98 16.40
N GLY A 71 -0.33 -9.77 16.86
CA GLY A 71 0.62 -8.73 17.30
C GLY A 71 1.44 -8.10 16.19
N ILE A 72 1.04 -8.25 14.94
CA ILE A 72 1.60 -7.54 13.79
C ILE A 72 0.67 -6.38 13.41
N SER A 73 1.24 -5.27 13.02
CA SER A 73 0.56 -4.12 12.42
C SER A 73 1.30 -3.63 11.18
N ILE A 74 0.63 -2.85 10.32
CA ILE A 74 1.20 -2.43 9.03
C ILE A 74 1.33 -0.90 8.98
N PRO A 75 2.43 -0.32 9.48
CA PRO A 75 2.70 1.11 9.43
C PRO A 75 3.38 1.52 8.11
N GLN A 76 2.73 1.26 6.97
CA GLN A 76 3.22 1.65 5.66
C GLN A 76 2.32 2.72 5.03
N PRO A 77 2.82 3.90 4.66
CA PRO A 77 2.02 5.02 4.14
C PRO A 77 1.22 4.68 2.88
N PHE A 78 1.76 3.87 1.99
CA PHE A 78 1.06 3.46 0.78
C PHE A 78 -0.20 2.66 1.10
N CYS A 79 -0.05 1.57 1.84
CA CYS A 79 -1.15 0.72 2.25
C CYS A 79 -2.15 1.46 3.17
N ALA A 80 -1.63 2.14 4.21
CA ALA A 80 -2.44 2.85 5.20
C ALA A 80 -3.14 4.09 4.62
N GLY A 81 -2.56 4.73 3.61
CA GLY A 81 -3.11 5.93 2.98
C GLY A 81 -4.48 5.72 2.36
N PHE A 82 -4.75 4.52 1.88
CA PHE A 82 -6.03 4.18 1.26
C PHE A 82 -7.11 3.71 2.25
N VAL A 83 -6.75 3.45 3.51
CA VAL A 83 -7.70 2.95 4.53
C VAL A 83 -8.92 3.86 4.72
N PRO A 84 -8.80 5.20 4.85
CA PRO A 84 -9.96 6.08 4.97
C PRO A 84 -10.92 5.97 3.78
N PHE A 85 -10.38 5.91 2.57
CA PHE A 85 -11.17 5.75 1.34
C PHE A 85 -11.86 4.39 1.30
N ALA A 86 -11.13 3.32 1.64
CA ALA A 86 -11.68 1.98 1.69
C ALA A 86 -12.85 1.87 2.68
N LEU A 87 -12.73 2.48 3.85
CA LEU A 87 -13.80 2.50 4.86
C LEU A 87 -15.05 3.22 4.34
N ILE A 88 -14.88 4.38 3.68
CA ILE A 88 -16.00 5.15 3.13
C ILE A 88 -16.68 4.38 2.00
N ILE A 89 -15.90 3.91 1.02
CA ILE A 89 -16.43 3.20 -0.15
C ILE A 89 -17.10 1.90 0.28
N ASN A 90 -16.46 1.11 1.17
CA ASN A 90 -17.07 -0.13 1.67
C ASN A 90 -18.42 0.15 2.36
N LYS A 91 -18.51 1.22 3.17
CA LYS A 91 -19.76 1.61 3.83
C LYS A 91 -20.85 2.04 2.84
N VAL A 92 -20.47 2.65 1.72
CA VAL A 92 -21.40 2.98 0.62
C VAL A 92 -21.87 1.71 -0.08
N LEU A 93 -20.94 0.81 -0.43
CA LEU A 93 -21.26 -0.47 -1.06
C LEU A 93 -22.17 -1.35 -0.19
N ASP A 94 -21.97 -1.35 1.13
CA ASP A 94 -22.79 -2.09 2.08
C ASP A 94 -24.26 -1.60 2.13
N LYS A 95 -24.54 -0.38 1.66
CA LYS A 95 -25.90 0.18 1.58
C LYS A 95 -26.62 -0.10 0.26
N ILE A 96 -25.93 -0.61 -0.75
CA ILE A 96 -26.54 -0.92 -2.05
C ILE A 96 -27.31 -2.24 -1.94
N PRO A 97 -28.65 -2.25 -2.15
CA PRO A 97 -29.44 -3.46 -2.07
C PRO A 97 -28.95 -4.54 -3.03
N GLY A 98 -28.82 -5.75 -2.55
CA GLY A 98 -28.36 -6.91 -3.35
C GLY A 98 -26.84 -7.02 -3.50
N PHE A 99 -26.05 -6.03 -3.06
CA PHE A 99 -24.60 -6.09 -3.13
C PHE A 99 -24.02 -7.15 -2.19
N GLU A 100 -24.72 -7.46 -1.10
CA GLU A 100 -24.42 -8.55 -0.20
C GLU A 100 -24.39 -9.94 -0.87
N LYS A 101 -25.20 -10.11 -1.94
CA LYS A 101 -25.24 -11.35 -2.73
C LYS A 101 -24.02 -11.54 -3.62
N LEU A 102 -23.23 -10.48 -3.82
CA LEU A 102 -21.95 -10.49 -4.54
C LEU A 102 -20.79 -10.78 -3.58
N ASN A 103 -21.05 -11.47 -2.47
CA ASN A 103 -19.99 -11.87 -1.57
C ASN A 103 -19.21 -13.06 -2.17
N ILE A 104 -18.18 -12.73 -2.94
CA ILE A 104 -17.28 -13.69 -3.57
C ILE A 104 -15.91 -13.48 -2.94
N ASP A 105 -15.49 -14.45 -2.15
CA ASP A 105 -14.11 -14.57 -1.66
C ASP A 105 -13.26 -15.41 -2.64
N ALA A 106 -12.00 -15.62 -2.35
CA ALA A 106 -11.10 -16.38 -3.21
C ALA A 106 -11.55 -17.85 -3.35
N GLU A 107 -12.13 -18.46 -2.30
CA GLU A 107 -12.69 -19.81 -2.37
C GLU A 107 -13.98 -19.84 -3.20
N GLY A 108 -14.82 -18.83 -3.07
CA GLY A 108 -16.03 -18.66 -3.87
C GLY A 108 -15.74 -18.46 -5.34
N MET A 109 -14.64 -17.77 -5.69
CA MET A 109 -14.13 -17.68 -7.07
C MET A 109 -13.80 -19.08 -7.61
N LYS A 110 -13.06 -19.88 -6.85
CA LYS A 110 -12.76 -21.28 -7.23
C LYS A 110 -14.02 -22.13 -7.38
N LYS A 111 -14.95 -22.03 -6.43
CA LYS A 111 -16.24 -22.78 -6.49
C LYS A 111 -17.10 -22.38 -7.68
N LYS A 112 -17.13 -21.07 -8.03
CA LYS A 112 -17.99 -20.53 -9.09
C LYS A 112 -17.40 -20.73 -10.48
N PHE A 113 -16.07 -20.61 -10.62
CA PHE A 113 -15.38 -20.63 -11.91
C PHE A 113 -14.49 -21.87 -12.10
N GLY A 114 -14.50 -22.81 -11.15
CA GLY A 114 -13.68 -24.03 -11.19
C GLY A 114 -12.18 -23.69 -11.29
N LEU A 115 -11.47 -24.42 -12.15
CA LEU A 115 -10.03 -24.20 -12.38
C LEU A 115 -9.70 -22.77 -12.80
N LEU A 116 -10.56 -22.09 -13.56
CA LEU A 116 -10.35 -20.72 -13.99
C LEU A 116 -10.39 -19.70 -12.82
N GLY A 117 -10.97 -20.06 -11.68
CA GLY A 117 -10.98 -19.26 -10.47
C GLY A 117 -9.75 -19.47 -9.57
N GLU A 118 -8.86 -20.39 -9.91
CA GLU A 118 -7.60 -20.58 -9.18
C GLU A 118 -6.58 -19.51 -9.55
N PRO A 119 -5.80 -18.98 -8.58
CA PRO A 119 -4.80 -17.94 -8.82
C PRO A 119 -3.85 -18.28 -9.97
N LEU A 120 -3.37 -19.52 -10.06
CA LEU A 120 -2.50 -19.99 -11.14
C LEU A 120 -3.12 -19.72 -12.52
N PHE A 121 -4.37 -20.17 -12.74
CA PHE A 121 -5.02 -20.03 -14.03
C PHE A 121 -5.44 -18.60 -14.34
N LEU A 122 -5.87 -17.85 -13.33
CA LEU A 122 -6.08 -16.39 -13.47
C LEU A 122 -4.79 -15.68 -13.90
N GLY A 123 -3.66 -16.04 -13.30
CA GLY A 123 -2.36 -15.54 -13.70
C GLY A 123 -2.04 -15.83 -15.17
N ILE A 124 -2.26 -17.07 -15.61
CA ILE A 124 -2.05 -17.47 -17.00
C ILE A 124 -2.95 -16.66 -17.95
N LEU A 125 -4.24 -16.56 -17.65
CA LEU A 125 -5.20 -15.81 -18.49
C LEU A 125 -4.83 -14.33 -18.59
N VAL A 126 -4.54 -13.68 -17.46
CA VAL A 126 -4.17 -12.26 -17.45
C VAL A 126 -2.85 -12.05 -18.17
N GLY A 127 -1.85 -12.90 -17.93
CA GLY A 127 -0.56 -12.83 -18.61
C GLY A 127 -0.68 -13.00 -20.12
N CYS A 128 -1.45 -13.97 -20.58
CA CYS A 128 -1.74 -14.15 -22.00
C CYS A 128 -2.53 -12.97 -22.58
N GLY A 129 -3.50 -12.45 -21.84
CA GLY A 129 -4.27 -11.28 -22.24
C GLY A 129 -3.40 -10.04 -22.43
N ILE A 130 -2.52 -9.73 -21.46
CA ILE A 130 -1.56 -8.63 -21.56
C ILE A 130 -0.62 -8.83 -22.75
N GLY A 131 -0.09 -10.05 -22.94
CA GLY A 131 0.77 -10.39 -24.07
C GLY A 131 0.07 -10.19 -25.40
N ALA A 132 -1.18 -10.59 -25.53
CA ALA A 132 -1.98 -10.39 -26.74
C ALA A 132 -2.29 -8.90 -27.01
N LEU A 133 -2.65 -8.15 -25.97
CA LEU A 133 -2.93 -6.71 -26.05
C LEU A 133 -1.68 -5.88 -26.40
N SER A 134 -0.47 -6.41 -26.19
CA SER A 134 0.77 -5.76 -26.60
C SER A 134 1.04 -5.84 -28.11
N CYS A 135 0.25 -6.64 -28.84
CA CYS A 135 0.37 -6.82 -30.28
C CYS A 135 -0.48 -5.80 -31.05
N LYS A 136 0.05 -5.30 -32.17
CA LYS A 136 -0.61 -4.25 -32.97
C LYS A 136 -1.73 -4.78 -33.87
N ASN A 137 -1.69 -6.04 -34.25
CA ASN A 137 -2.65 -6.68 -35.14
C ASN A 137 -2.70 -8.19 -34.92
N GLY A 138 -3.68 -8.86 -35.59
CA GLY A 138 -3.89 -10.31 -35.45
C GLY A 138 -2.73 -11.17 -35.95
N GLN A 139 -2.01 -10.73 -37.00
CA GLN A 139 -0.83 -11.45 -37.50
C GLN A 139 0.29 -11.45 -36.47
N GLU A 140 0.54 -10.30 -35.82
CA GLU A 140 1.53 -10.20 -34.76
C GLU A 140 1.20 -11.06 -33.54
N ILE A 141 -0.09 -11.25 -33.23
CA ILE A 141 -0.54 -12.20 -32.19
C ILE A 141 -0.09 -13.62 -32.56
N VAL A 142 -0.31 -14.05 -33.80
CA VAL A 142 0.08 -15.39 -34.27
C VAL A 142 1.60 -15.57 -34.23
N ASP A 143 2.35 -14.58 -34.68
CA ASP A 143 3.82 -14.60 -34.68
C ASP A 143 4.43 -14.63 -33.29
N LYS A 144 3.72 -14.04 -32.30
CA LYS A 144 4.16 -13.96 -30.92
C LYS A 144 3.49 -14.96 -29.96
N ILE A 145 2.78 -15.96 -30.44
CA ILE A 145 2.15 -17.00 -29.61
C ILE A 145 3.10 -17.55 -28.52
N PRO A 146 4.36 -17.94 -28.83
CA PRO A 146 5.27 -18.44 -27.79
C PRO A 146 5.58 -17.41 -26.71
N TYR A 147 5.71 -16.13 -27.05
CA TYR A 147 5.91 -15.03 -26.11
C TYR A 147 4.67 -14.84 -25.22
N ILE A 148 3.47 -14.81 -25.81
CA ILE A 148 2.20 -14.64 -25.12
C ILE A 148 1.99 -15.77 -24.12
N LEU A 149 2.15 -17.03 -24.53
CA LEU A 149 2.05 -18.19 -23.67
C LEU A 149 3.14 -18.20 -22.59
N GLY A 150 4.37 -17.83 -22.93
CA GLY A 150 5.47 -17.69 -21.99
C GLY A 150 5.18 -16.66 -20.90
N LEU A 151 4.59 -15.51 -21.27
CA LEU A 151 4.16 -14.49 -20.30
C LEU A 151 3.03 -15.03 -19.39
N GLY A 152 2.05 -15.72 -19.95
CA GLY A 152 0.99 -16.38 -19.19
C GLY A 152 1.54 -17.37 -18.18
N ILE A 153 2.42 -18.27 -18.59
CA ILE A 153 3.04 -19.26 -17.71
C ILE A 153 3.85 -18.58 -16.59
N LYS A 154 4.63 -17.53 -16.90
CA LYS A 154 5.38 -16.77 -15.90
C LYS A 154 4.45 -16.12 -14.88
N MET A 155 3.37 -15.49 -15.31
CA MET A 155 2.37 -14.89 -14.41
C MET A 155 1.70 -15.92 -13.53
N GLY A 156 1.29 -17.08 -14.09
CA GLY A 156 0.74 -18.18 -13.33
C GLY A 156 1.71 -18.74 -12.29
N ALA A 157 2.97 -18.95 -12.70
CA ALA A 157 4.02 -19.42 -11.79
C ALA A 157 4.26 -18.44 -10.62
N VAL A 158 4.28 -17.14 -10.88
CA VAL A 158 4.38 -16.10 -9.83
C VAL A 158 3.23 -16.22 -8.83
N MET A 159 2.00 -16.40 -9.32
CA MET A 159 0.81 -16.54 -8.46
C MET A 159 0.87 -17.77 -7.55
N GLU A 160 1.51 -18.84 -7.97
CA GLU A 160 1.70 -20.06 -7.18
C GLU A 160 2.89 -19.96 -6.22
N LEU A 161 3.98 -19.31 -6.65
CA LEU A 161 5.22 -19.26 -5.89
C LEU A 161 5.20 -18.18 -4.79
N ILE A 162 4.59 -17.02 -5.04
CA ILE A 162 4.56 -15.93 -4.06
C ILE A 162 3.96 -16.37 -2.71
N PRO A 163 2.79 -17.05 -2.62
CA PRO A 163 2.24 -17.47 -1.33
C PRO A 163 3.19 -18.40 -0.57
N ARG A 164 3.86 -19.31 -1.27
CA ARG A 164 4.82 -20.25 -0.66
C ARG A 164 6.04 -19.55 -0.10
N ILE A 165 6.61 -18.63 -0.88
CA ILE A 165 7.76 -17.80 -0.44
C ILE A 165 7.35 -16.94 0.76
N THR A 166 6.19 -16.31 0.70
CA THR A 166 5.67 -15.47 1.80
C THR A 166 5.48 -16.28 3.09
N SER A 167 4.96 -17.53 2.99
CA SER A 167 4.84 -18.41 4.16
C SER A 167 6.19 -18.68 4.82
N LEU A 168 7.25 -18.93 4.04
CA LEU A 168 8.60 -19.13 4.57
C LEU A 168 9.13 -17.87 5.28
N PHE A 169 8.86 -16.68 4.74
CA PHE A 169 9.23 -15.42 5.39
C PHE A 169 8.51 -15.24 6.72
N ILE A 170 7.20 -15.53 6.78
CA ILE A 170 6.42 -15.45 8.02
C ILE A 170 6.99 -16.39 9.08
N GLU A 171 7.28 -17.63 8.70
CA GLU A 171 7.87 -18.64 9.61
C GLU A 171 9.23 -18.21 10.13
N GLY A 172 10.07 -17.58 9.28
CA GLY A 172 11.38 -17.08 9.68
C GLY A 172 11.34 -15.81 10.54
N LEU A 173 10.37 -14.92 10.30
CA LEU A 173 10.26 -13.64 11.01
C LEU A 173 9.49 -13.74 12.32
N LYS A 174 8.61 -14.71 12.48
CA LYS A 174 7.78 -14.87 13.68
C LYS A 174 8.60 -14.98 14.98
N PRO A 175 9.65 -15.79 15.08
CA PRO A 175 10.49 -15.87 16.29
C PRO A 175 11.14 -14.53 16.64
N ILE A 176 11.59 -13.76 15.63
CA ILE A 176 12.20 -12.44 15.83
C ILE A 176 11.18 -11.44 16.34
N SER A 177 9.97 -11.46 15.77
CA SER A 177 8.85 -10.61 16.20
C SER A 177 8.45 -10.90 17.65
N ASP A 178 8.32 -12.18 18.01
CA ASP A 178 7.95 -12.62 19.36
C ASP A 178 9.03 -12.24 20.38
N ALA A 179 10.32 -12.48 20.06
CA ALA A 179 11.44 -12.09 20.92
C ALA A 179 11.53 -10.56 21.10
N THR A 180 11.28 -9.79 20.04
CA THR A 180 11.26 -8.32 20.09
C THR A 180 10.12 -7.83 20.98
N ARG A 181 8.92 -8.43 20.86
CA ARG A 181 7.75 -8.10 21.70
C ARG A 181 8.04 -8.38 23.17
N GLU A 182 8.63 -9.54 23.49
CA GLU A 182 9.00 -9.92 24.85
C GLU A 182 10.04 -8.96 25.45
N LEU A 183 11.07 -8.61 24.67
CA LEU A 183 12.11 -7.67 25.10
C LEU A 183 11.53 -6.29 25.41
N ILE A 184 10.64 -5.79 24.57
CA ILE A 184 10.00 -4.49 24.76
C ILE A 184 9.04 -4.52 25.96
N ALA A 185 8.24 -5.59 26.11
CA ALA A 185 7.35 -5.75 27.25
C ALA A 185 8.12 -5.79 28.59
N LYS A 186 9.30 -6.41 28.63
CA LYS A 186 10.19 -6.42 29.79
C LYS A 186 10.78 -5.03 30.08
N LYS A 187 11.22 -4.29 29.06
CA LYS A 187 11.84 -2.97 29.23
C LYS A 187 10.84 -1.84 29.52
N PHE A 188 9.66 -1.89 28.92
CA PHE A 188 8.61 -0.89 29.08
C PHE A 188 7.48 -1.46 29.95
N LYS A 189 7.66 -1.40 31.27
CA LYS A 189 6.67 -1.86 32.26
C LYS A 189 5.29 -1.24 31.97
N GLY A 190 4.30 -2.08 31.64
CA GLY A 190 2.93 -1.66 31.33
C GLY A 190 2.60 -1.52 29.84
N ALA A 191 3.50 -1.88 28.94
CA ALA A 191 3.26 -1.92 27.49
C ALA A 191 2.55 -3.23 27.11
N VAL A 192 1.32 -3.42 27.56
CA VAL A 192 0.46 -4.55 27.18
C VAL A 192 -0.15 -4.26 25.80
N GLY A 193 -0.20 -5.27 24.95
CA GLY A 193 -0.83 -5.18 23.61
C GLY A 193 -0.01 -4.39 22.59
N LEU A 194 1.33 -4.46 22.66
CA LEU A 194 2.20 -3.90 21.63
C LEU A 194 2.13 -4.71 20.33
N ASN A 195 2.14 -4.00 19.23
CA ASN A 195 2.26 -4.57 17.89
C ASN A 195 3.65 -4.29 17.32
N ILE A 196 4.16 -5.25 16.55
CA ILE A 196 5.35 -5.07 15.74
C ILE A 196 4.91 -4.57 14.36
N GLY A 197 5.38 -3.40 13.99
CA GLY A 197 5.13 -2.79 12.70
C GLY A 197 6.00 -3.42 11.62
N MET A 198 5.37 -4.09 10.67
CA MET A 198 6.01 -4.80 9.56
C MET A 198 5.54 -4.28 8.21
N SER A 199 6.25 -4.64 7.15
CA SER A 199 5.81 -4.38 5.78
C SER A 199 4.58 -5.24 5.41
N PRO A 200 3.66 -4.73 4.58
CA PRO A 200 2.56 -5.52 4.04
C PRO A 200 3.04 -6.69 3.16
N ALA A 201 4.32 -6.78 2.83
CA ALA A 201 4.93 -7.91 2.13
C ALA A 201 4.60 -9.27 2.77
N LEU A 202 4.37 -9.31 4.08
CA LEU A 202 4.01 -10.52 4.81
C LEU A 202 2.72 -11.18 4.31
N VAL A 203 1.81 -10.43 3.70
CA VAL A 203 0.47 -10.91 3.33
C VAL A 203 0.12 -10.66 1.86
N ILE A 204 1.06 -10.20 1.04
CA ILE A 204 0.82 -10.06 -0.42
C ILE A 204 0.53 -11.40 -1.10
N GLY A 205 1.02 -12.50 -0.53
CA GLY A 205 0.74 -13.86 -1.01
C GLY A 205 -0.66 -14.37 -0.70
N HIS A 206 -1.50 -13.63 0.03
CA HIS A 206 -2.87 -14.03 0.30
C HIS A 206 -3.68 -14.16 -1.01
N PRO A 207 -4.43 -15.27 -1.24
CA PRO A 207 -5.10 -15.52 -2.51
C PRO A 207 -5.98 -14.38 -3.01
N ALA A 208 -6.75 -13.73 -2.12
CA ALA A 208 -7.58 -12.59 -2.50
C ALA A 208 -6.75 -11.36 -2.89
N THR A 209 -5.59 -11.11 -2.26
CA THR A 209 -4.66 -10.05 -2.66
C THR A 209 -4.17 -10.28 -4.09
N LEU A 210 -3.72 -11.51 -4.38
CA LEU A 210 -3.20 -11.88 -5.69
C LEU A 210 -4.27 -11.73 -6.78
N VAL A 211 -5.47 -12.27 -6.55
CA VAL A 211 -6.59 -12.20 -7.51
C VAL A 211 -6.95 -10.74 -7.81
N VAL A 212 -7.19 -9.92 -6.78
CA VAL A 212 -7.59 -8.52 -6.98
C VAL A 212 -6.50 -7.72 -7.66
N SER A 213 -5.24 -7.87 -7.23
CA SER A 213 -4.11 -7.15 -7.83
C SER A 213 -3.96 -7.50 -9.30
N LEU A 214 -4.01 -8.78 -9.65
CA LEU A 214 -3.89 -9.21 -11.04
C LEU A 214 -5.00 -8.68 -11.94
N LEU A 215 -6.25 -8.73 -11.46
CA LEU A 215 -7.38 -8.19 -12.22
C LEU A 215 -7.27 -6.67 -12.40
N LEU A 216 -6.68 -5.96 -11.44
CA LEU A 216 -6.51 -4.51 -11.52
C LEU A 216 -5.27 -4.06 -12.32
N ILE A 217 -4.30 -4.92 -12.59
CA ILE A 217 -3.15 -4.57 -13.44
C ILE A 217 -3.62 -4.06 -14.82
N PRO A 218 -4.34 -4.83 -15.65
CA PRO A 218 -4.80 -4.34 -16.95
C PRO A 218 -5.78 -3.16 -16.82
N VAL A 219 -6.59 -3.15 -15.78
CA VAL A 219 -7.51 -2.04 -15.52
C VAL A 219 -6.76 -0.76 -15.19
N THR A 220 -5.66 -0.83 -14.42
CA THR A 220 -4.83 0.34 -14.10
C THR A 220 -4.12 0.88 -15.33
N ILE A 221 -3.64 0.01 -16.22
CA ILE A 221 -3.09 0.44 -17.51
C ILE A 221 -4.16 1.16 -18.35
N LEU A 222 -5.37 0.58 -18.41
CA LEU A 222 -6.48 1.19 -19.14
C LEU A 222 -6.84 2.55 -18.53
N LEU A 223 -6.97 2.64 -17.21
CA LEU A 223 -7.21 3.89 -16.49
C LEU A 223 -6.12 4.93 -16.81
N ALA A 224 -4.85 4.53 -16.80
CA ALA A 224 -3.74 5.44 -17.10
C ALA A 224 -3.83 6.04 -18.50
N VAL A 225 -4.42 5.32 -19.46
CA VAL A 225 -4.60 5.79 -20.84
C VAL A 225 -5.87 6.63 -21.02
N VAL A 226 -6.98 6.27 -20.34
CA VAL A 226 -8.29 6.90 -20.60
C VAL A 226 -8.63 8.03 -19.65
N LEU A 227 -7.97 8.15 -18.49
CA LEU A 227 -8.25 9.20 -17.52
C LEU A 227 -7.79 10.57 -18.06
N PRO A 228 -8.71 11.55 -18.20
CA PRO A 228 -8.35 12.87 -18.71
C PRO A 228 -7.33 13.56 -17.81
N GLY A 229 -6.27 14.10 -18.39
CA GLY A 229 -5.21 14.80 -17.64
C GLY A 229 -4.27 13.92 -16.84
N ASN A 230 -4.37 12.60 -16.95
CA ASN A 230 -3.34 11.71 -16.42
C ASN A 230 -2.14 11.67 -17.39
N GLU A 231 -0.95 11.91 -16.87
CA GLU A 231 0.31 11.92 -17.65
C GLU A 231 1.26 10.78 -17.22
N PHE A 232 0.84 9.93 -16.29
CA PHE A 232 1.65 8.84 -15.76
C PHE A 232 1.19 7.47 -16.27
N LEU A 233 2.12 6.69 -16.83
CA LEU A 233 1.90 5.31 -17.23
C LEU A 233 2.68 4.35 -16.30
N PRO A 234 2.02 3.60 -15.43
CA PRO A 234 2.64 2.90 -14.30
C PRO A 234 3.26 1.54 -14.67
N LEU A 235 4.00 1.43 -15.77
CA LEU A 235 4.48 0.12 -16.27
C LEU A 235 5.36 -0.62 -15.24
N ALA A 236 6.42 0.01 -14.74
CA ALA A 236 7.33 -0.60 -13.77
C ALA A 236 6.68 -0.67 -12.37
N SER A 237 5.86 0.31 -12.02
CA SER A 237 5.23 0.42 -10.70
C SER A 237 4.07 -0.55 -10.49
N LEU A 238 3.61 -1.26 -11.52
CA LEU A 238 2.54 -2.26 -11.39
C LEU A 238 2.91 -3.39 -10.42
N ALA A 239 4.19 -3.68 -10.26
CA ALA A 239 4.68 -4.64 -9.26
C ALA A 239 4.33 -4.20 -7.81
N GLY A 240 4.21 -2.90 -7.57
CA GLY A 240 3.81 -2.33 -6.27
C GLY A 240 2.32 -2.49 -5.93
N MET A 241 1.46 -2.84 -6.88
CA MET A 241 0.01 -2.90 -6.66
C MET A 241 -0.43 -3.89 -5.59
N PHE A 242 0.31 -4.98 -5.41
CA PHE A 242 0.02 -5.98 -4.36
C PHE A 242 0.02 -5.37 -2.96
N TYR A 243 0.75 -4.27 -2.75
CA TYR A 243 0.85 -3.58 -1.46
C TYR A 243 -0.34 -2.66 -1.14
N VAL A 244 -1.26 -2.40 -2.08
CA VAL A 244 -2.48 -1.59 -1.86
C VAL A 244 -3.47 -2.31 -0.95
N PHE A 245 -3.65 -3.63 -1.15
CA PHE A 245 -4.79 -4.40 -0.65
C PHE A 245 -4.65 -4.99 0.75
N PRO A 246 -3.46 -5.18 1.34
CA PRO A 246 -3.30 -5.82 2.65
C PRO A 246 -4.12 -5.21 3.79
N LEU A 247 -4.40 -3.91 3.79
CA LEU A 247 -5.29 -3.26 4.76
C LEU A 247 -6.73 -3.07 4.26
N ILE A 248 -6.97 -3.18 2.96
CA ILE A 248 -8.32 -3.08 2.37
C ILE A 248 -9.09 -4.40 2.53
N LEU A 249 -8.43 -5.54 2.32
CA LEU A 249 -9.06 -6.87 2.43
C LEU A 249 -9.68 -7.14 3.82
N PRO A 250 -9.03 -6.82 4.95
CA PRO A 250 -9.66 -6.95 6.25
C PRO A 250 -10.93 -6.08 6.41
N ILE A 251 -10.98 -4.92 5.74
CA ILE A 251 -12.15 -4.03 5.74
C ILE A 251 -13.32 -4.65 4.97
N THR A 252 -13.04 -5.25 3.82
CA THR A 252 -14.03 -5.91 2.96
C THR A 252 -14.32 -7.35 3.37
N LYS A 253 -13.66 -7.85 4.43
CA LYS A 253 -13.74 -9.25 4.90
C LYS A 253 -13.41 -10.26 3.80
N GLY A 254 -12.40 -9.95 2.97
CA GLY A 254 -11.96 -10.81 1.88
C GLY A 254 -12.83 -10.80 0.63
N ASN A 255 -13.87 -9.97 0.57
CA ASN A 255 -14.74 -9.88 -0.61
C ASN A 255 -13.98 -9.30 -1.80
N VAL A 256 -13.71 -10.15 -2.80
CA VAL A 256 -12.94 -9.81 -4.01
C VAL A 256 -13.62 -8.70 -4.82
N VAL A 257 -14.96 -8.75 -4.97
CA VAL A 257 -15.71 -7.75 -5.76
C VAL A 257 -15.65 -6.38 -5.12
N LYS A 258 -15.90 -6.29 -3.80
CA LYS A 258 -15.80 -5.02 -3.07
C LYS A 258 -14.38 -4.47 -3.11
N THR A 259 -13.39 -5.34 -2.89
CA THR A 259 -11.98 -4.95 -2.91
C THR A 259 -11.55 -4.47 -4.30
N PHE A 260 -12.05 -5.11 -5.36
CA PHE A 260 -11.82 -4.68 -6.74
C PHE A 260 -12.40 -3.29 -7.02
N ILE A 261 -13.63 -3.02 -6.60
CA ILE A 261 -14.27 -1.70 -6.80
C ILE A 261 -13.52 -0.62 -6.00
N ILE A 262 -13.16 -0.92 -4.75
CA ILE A 262 -12.35 0.00 -3.95
C ILE A 262 -11.00 0.23 -4.64
N GLY A 263 -10.33 -0.84 -5.08
CA GLY A 263 -9.07 -0.77 -5.80
C GLY A 263 -9.15 0.07 -7.07
N PHE A 264 -10.20 -0.10 -7.87
CA PHE A 264 -10.47 0.72 -9.05
C PHE A 264 -10.51 2.22 -8.72
N VAL A 265 -11.29 2.59 -7.70
CA VAL A 265 -11.44 4.00 -7.31
C VAL A 265 -10.14 4.58 -6.76
N VAL A 266 -9.47 3.86 -5.85
CA VAL A 266 -8.26 4.38 -5.20
C VAL A 266 -7.07 4.44 -6.18
N LEU A 267 -7.00 3.53 -7.16
CA LEU A 267 -5.97 3.58 -8.20
C LEU A 267 -6.23 4.71 -9.20
N ALA A 268 -7.50 4.95 -9.58
CA ALA A 268 -7.85 6.08 -10.42
C ALA A 268 -7.44 7.42 -9.77
N ILE A 269 -7.76 7.60 -8.48
CA ILE A 269 -7.34 8.79 -7.72
C ILE A 269 -5.82 8.83 -7.58
N GLY A 270 -5.20 7.67 -7.31
CA GLY A 270 -3.75 7.54 -7.15
C GLY A 270 -2.96 7.93 -8.40
N LEU A 271 -3.47 7.64 -9.60
CA LEU A 271 -2.86 8.06 -10.87
C LEU A 271 -2.79 9.60 -10.98
N TYR A 272 -3.84 10.31 -10.57
CA TYR A 272 -3.81 11.77 -10.52
C TYR A 272 -2.80 12.30 -9.52
N PHE A 273 -2.68 11.67 -8.35
CA PHE A 273 -1.67 12.08 -7.37
C PHE A 273 -0.25 11.87 -7.88
N VAL A 274 0.01 10.76 -8.60
CA VAL A 274 1.32 10.54 -9.23
C VAL A 274 1.60 11.58 -10.29
N THR A 275 0.64 11.87 -11.17
CA THR A 275 0.77 12.90 -12.22
C THR A 275 1.09 14.27 -11.62
N ASP A 276 0.38 14.66 -10.56
CA ASP A 276 0.58 15.95 -9.90
C ASP A 276 1.93 16.06 -9.15
N LEU A 277 2.44 14.95 -8.62
CA LEU A 277 3.74 14.91 -7.94
C LEU A 277 4.92 14.66 -8.90
N ALA A 278 4.68 14.25 -10.13
CA ALA A 278 5.70 13.87 -11.10
C ALA A 278 6.76 14.97 -11.36
N PRO A 279 6.42 16.26 -11.52
CA PRO A 279 7.41 17.31 -11.70
C PRO A 279 8.42 17.41 -10.55
N TYR A 280 7.94 17.25 -9.32
CA TYR A 280 8.78 17.35 -8.11
C TYR A 280 9.64 16.09 -7.92
N PHE A 281 9.10 14.94 -8.28
CA PHE A 281 9.86 13.68 -8.33
C PHE A 281 10.97 13.77 -9.39
N THR A 282 10.66 14.28 -10.57
CA THR A 282 11.61 14.47 -11.67
C THR A 282 12.73 15.44 -11.28
N LYS A 283 12.38 16.58 -10.65
CA LYS A 283 13.37 17.52 -10.10
C LYS A 283 14.31 16.82 -9.11
N ALA A 284 13.75 16.05 -8.18
CA ALA A 284 14.55 15.29 -7.21
C ALA A 284 15.51 14.31 -7.89
N ALA A 285 15.03 13.58 -8.90
CA ALA A 285 15.85 12.64 -9.67
C ALA A 285 16.99 13.35 -10.41
N HIS A 286 16.71 14.48 -11.08
CA HIS A 286 17.73 15.27 -11.79
C HIS A 286 18.78 15.84 -10.83
N ASP A 287 18.38 16.35 -9.66
CA ASP A 287 19.31 16.87 -8.64
C ASP A 287 20.22 15.77 -8.07
N VAL A 288 19.69 14.55 -7.91
CA VAL A 288 20.49 13.39 -7.50
C VAL A 288 21.40 12.95 -8.63
N TYR A 289 20.90 12.84 -9.87
CA TYR A 289 21.71 12.46 -11.03
C TYR A 289 22.89 13.43 -11.25
N ALA A 290 22.66 14.72 -11.15
CA ALA A 290 23.71 15.73 -11.28
C ALA A 290 24.88 15.51 -10.31
N LYS A 291 24.60 14.96 -9.11
CA LYS A 291 25.61 14.72 -8.07
C LYS A 291 26.24 13.33 -8.16
N THR A 292 25.48 12.33 -8.54
CA THR A 292 25.91 10.90 -8.46
C THR A 292 26.28 10.31 -9.78
N GLN A 293 25.76 10.86 -10.90
CA GLN A 293 25.83 10.30 -12.26
C GLN A 293 25.26 8.86 -12.35
N ASP A 294 24.35 8.50 -11.42
CA ASP A 294 23.73 7.18 -11.38
C ASP A 294 22.65 7.08 -12.48
N ALA A 295 22.87 6.19 -13.44
CA ALA A 295 21.95 5.97 -14.54
C ALA A 295 20.54 5.53 -14.11
N ALA A 296 20.40 4.95 -12.92
CA ALA A 296 19.10 4.52 -12.37
C ALA A 296 18.15 5.69 -12.06
N VAL A 297 18.68 6.90 -11.84
CA VAL A 297 17.89 8.12 -11.58
C VAL A 297 17.89 9.10 -12.76
N ASN A 298 18.43 8.69 -13.90
CA ASN A 298 18.46 9.52 -15.11
C ASN A 298 17.11 9.48 -15.82
N ILE A 299 16.33 10.55 -15.69
CA ILE A 299 15.08 10.73 -16.43
C ILE A 299 15.41 11.51 -17.72
N PRO A 300 15.10 10.97 -18.93
CA PRO A 300 15.36 11.65 -20.18
C PRO A 300 14.62 12.99 -20.29
N SER A 301 15.22 13.95 -21.01
CA SER A 301 14.58 15.25 -21.26
C SER A 301 13.21 15.10 -21.92
N GLY A 302 12.22 15.83 -21.45
CA GLY A 302 10.84 15.79 -21.94
C GLY A 302 9.98 14.68 -21.35
N PHE A 303 10.51 13.90 -20.40
CA PHE A 303 9.75 12.92 -19.63
C PHE A 303 9.71 13.30 -18.16
N GLU A 304 8.62 12.91 -17.50
CA GLU A 304 8.49 13.01 -16.06
C GLU A 304 8.47 11.61 -15.44
N GLY A 305 9.14 11.48 -14.30
CA GLY A 305 9.18 10.25 -13.52
C GLY A 305 8.10 10.21 -12.46
N GLY A 306 7.73 9.00 -12.06
CA GLY A 306 6.78 8.79 -10.99
C GLY A 306 6.84 7.36 -10.47
N ALA A 307 6.26 7.13 -9.30
CA ALA A 307 6.17 5.81 -8.71
C ALA A 307 4.81 5.63 -8.06
N LEU A 308 4.04 4.64 -8.52
CA LEU A 308 2.69 4.37 -8.03
C LEU A 308 2.69 4.05 -6.54
N ASP A 309 3.60 3.20 -6.09
CA ASP A 309 3.73 2.73 -4.72
C ASP A 309 4.17 3.81 -3.71
N PHE A 310 4.73 4.92 -4.17
CA PHE A 310 5.13 6.05 -3.32
C PHE A 310 4.21 7.26 -3.48
N ALA A 311 4.00 7.70 -4.71
CA ALA A 311 3.35 8.98 -5.00
C ALA A 311 1.81 8.89 -5.05
N SER A 312 1.23 7.70 -5.27
CA SER A 312 -0.24 7.55 -5.31
C SER A 312 -0.90 7.58 -3.93
N SER A 313 -0.12 7.52 -2.85
CA SER A 313 -0.68 7.59 -1.50
C SER A 313 -1.33 8.95 -1.23
N PRO A 314 -2.62 8.97 -0.80
CA PRO A 314 -3.30 10.20 -0.42
C PRO A 314 -2.55 11.00 0.67
N PHE A 315 -1.80 10.33 1.53
CA PHE A 315 -1.00 10.99 2.56
C PHE A 315 0.19 11.72 1.97
N SER A 316 0.94 11.07 1.07
CA SER A 316 2.07 11.71 0.41
C SER A 316 1.61 12.97 -0.30
N TRP A 317 0.52 12.87 -1.05
CA TRP A 317 -0.06 13.99 -1.79
C TRP A 317 -0.55 15.12 -0.86
N ALA A 318 -1.38 14.80 0.14
CA ALA A 318 -1.95 15.79 1.05
C ALA A 318 -0.88 16.49 1.91
N ILE A 319 0.08 15.73 2.45
CA ILE A 319 1.17 16.29 3.26
C ILE A 319 2.05 17.18 2.40
N PHE A 320 2.36 16.76 1.17
CA PHE A 320 3.12 17.58 0.23
C PHE A 320 2.45 18.92 0.00
N HIS A 321 1.19 18.94 -0.45
CA HIS A 321 0.48 20.17 -0.77
C HIS A 321 0.25 21.07 0.46
N LEU A 322 -0.12 20.49 1.59
CA LEU A 322 -0.29 21.28 2.82
C LEU A 322 1.03 21.91 3.28
N THR A 323 2.15 21.22 3.08
CA THR A 323 3.47 21.77 3.46
C THR A 323 4.02 22.72 2.42
N TYR A 324 3.97 22.36 1.13
CA TYR A 324 4.57 23.13 0.03
C TYR A 324 3.70 24.32 -0.39
N SER A 325 2.42 24.07 -0.76
CA SER A 325 1.55 25.10 -1.31
C SER A 325 1.00 26.05 -0.25
N PHE A 326 0.63 25.54 0.93
CA PHE A 326 0.05 26.32 2.03
C PHE A 326 1.03 26.67 3.15
N LYS A 327 2.30 26.22 3.04
CA LYS A 327 3.41 26.56 3.96
C LYS A 327 3.00 26.51 5.44
N TRP A 328 3.13 27.61 6.16
CA TRP A 328 2.86 27.68 7.59
C TRP A 328 1.41 27.38 7.98
N ILE A 329 0.44 27.80 7.17
CA ILE A 329 -0.99 27.56 7.42
C ILE A 329 -1.29 26.07 7.27
N GLY A 330 -0.90 25.46 6.15
CA GLY A 330 -1.10 24.04 5.91
C GLY A 330 -0.36 23.17 6.92
N SER A 331 0.86 23.55 7.28
CA SER A 331 1.63 22.84 8.31
C SER A 331 0.99 22.96 9.69
N GLY A 332 0.43 24.12 10.03
CA GLY A 332 -0.35 24.30 11.27
C GLY A 332 -1.58 23.38 11.30
N ILE A 333 -2.30 23.28 10.18
CA ILE A 333 -3.44 22.34 10.04
C ILE A 333 -2.97 20.89 10.23
N LEU A 334 -1.87 20.50 9.60
CA LEU A 334 -1.30 19.14 9.76
C LEU A 334 -0.95 18.85 11.22
N VAL A 335 -0.33 19.78 11.93
CA VAL A 335 -0.01 19.63 13.35
C VAL A 335 -1.27 19.44 14.17
N LEU A 336 -2.31 20.27 13.97
CA LEU A 336 -3.56 20.18 14.71
C LEU A 336 -4.27 18.85 14.47
N ILE A 337 -4.36 18.40 13.20
CA ILE A 337 -4.93 17.10 12.85
C ILE A 337 -4.13 15.98 13.51
N THR A 338 -2.81 16.03 13.43
CA THR A 338 -1.93 15.00 13.98
C THR A 338 -2.07 14.91 15.50
N LEU A 339 -2.06 16.03 16.20
CA LEU A 339 -2.26 16.07 17.65
C LEU A 339 -3.65 15.54 18.05
N PHE A 340 -4.68 15.92 17.32
CA PHE A 340 -6.03 15.42 17.53
C PHE A 340 -6.09 13.89 17.39
N LEU A 341 -5.52 13.35 16.31
CA LEU A 341 -5.43 11.90 16.08
C LEU A 341 -4.62 11.19 17.16
N MET A 342 -3.50 11.76 17.61
CA MET A 342 -2.71 11.24 18.74
C MET A 342 -3.53 11.14 20.03
N VAL A 343 -4.35 12.16 20.35
CA VAL A 343 -5.21 12.16 21.53
C VAL A 343 -6.28 11.08 21.42
N LEU A 344 -6.93 10.94 20.26
CA LEU A 344 -7.92 9.89 20.03
C LEU A 344 -7.31 8.50 20.16
N ASN A 345 -6.17 8.28 19.52
CA ASN A 345 -5.47 6.99 19.57
C ASN A 345 -5.03 6.64 20.99
N ARG A 346 -4.50 7.61 21.75
CA ARG A 346 -4.15 7.43 23.15
C ARG A 346 -5.35 6.97 24.00
N ARG A 347 -6.53 7.60 23.81
CA ARG A 347 -7.76 7.19 24.50
C ARG A 347 -8.14 5.74 24.16
N SER A 348 -8.05 5.37 22.90
CA SER A 348 -8.31 4.00 22.43
C SER A 348 -7.34 2.99 23.07
N ILE A 349 -6.05 3.30 23.05
CA ILE A 349 -5.00 2.44 23.64
C ILE A 349 -5.22 2.24 25.15
N ILE A 350 -5.50 3.31 25.89
CA ILE A 350 -5.75 3.23 27.34
C ILE A 350 -7.00 2.38 27.64
N LYS A 351 -8.05 2.52 26.82
CA LYS A 351 -9.26 1.68 26.95
C LYS A 351 -8.93 0.21 26.71
N TYR A 352 -8.22 -0.09 25.62
CA TYR A 352 -7.79 -1.45 25.27
C TYR A 352 -6.94 -2.08 26.38
N GLN A 353 -5.96 -1.34 26.92
CA GLN A 353 -5.10 -1.83 28.02
C GLN A 353 -5.86 -2.12 29.30
N LYS A 354 -6.95 -1.40 29.58
CA LYS A 354 -7.83 -1.69 30.74
C LYS A 354 -8.60 -2.98 30.54
N THR A 355 -9.12 -3.23 29.33
CA THR A 355 -9.86 -4.47 29.01
C THR A 355 -8.98 -5.72 29.09
N MET A 356 -7.69 -5.61 28.77
CA MET A 356 -6.74 -6.73 28.83
C MET A 356 -6.23 -7.04 30.25
N LYS A 357 -6.47 -6.15 31.24
CA LYS A 357 -6.05 -6.34 32.64
C LYS A 357 -7.15 -6.93 33.53
N ASN A 358 -8.38 -6.87 33.06
CA ASN A 358 -9.56 -7.49 33.68
C ASN A 358 -9.83 -8.86 33.03
#